data_9d7ac5796a5100fa7497579d7e8ba46f
#
_entry.id   9d7ac5796a5100fa7497579d7e8ba46f
#
_cell.length_a   1.000
_cell.length_b   1.000
_cell.length_c   1.000
_cell.angle_alpha   90.00
_cell.angle_beta   90.00
_cell.angle_gamma   90.00
#
_symmetry.space_group_name_H-M   'P 1'
#
loop_
_entity.id
_entity.type
_entity.pdbx_description
1 polymer ?
#
loop_
_entity_poly.entity_id
_entity_poly.type
_entity_poly.pdbx_seq_one_letter_code
_entity_poly.pdbx_strand_id
1 'polypeptide(L)'
;MEQLSLWQLLFCVIVVTLAFAVRGGTGFGGGAVAVPLLALVFPVQVTVPVVTVLNMLSSIGHGIADWRRIVWRQIWRILPGSLLGVFAGLYLLSRIDPRPLGRALGVFVVAYALYVIISAGRTPSIPGRWMLPVAAVTSFAAGVVGSLFGGAAGPLYAIYLNAARLGKDAFRVTITTVMLFQGLTRIAGYVTLGLYDGRTLLLLGAALPMVIAGSWLGARLVRHIDLQLFNRAVAVVLLVSGSALILK
;
A
#
# COMPACT_ATOMS: atom_id res chain seq x y z
N MET A 1 20.03 -22.76 -0.12
CA MET A 1 19.33 -21.66 0.59
C MET A 1 20.28 -20.48 0.60
N GLU A 2 20.08 -19.48 -0.26
CA GLU A 2 20.87 -18.24 -0.18
C GLU A 2 20.54 -17.57 1.14
N GLN A 3 21.50 -17.55 2.04
CA GLN A 3 21.39 -16.83 3.31
C GLN A 3 21.26 -15.35 2.99
N LEU A 4 20.24 -14.70 3.53
CA LEU A 4 20.13 -13.24 3.44
C LEU A 4 21.37 -12.62 4.08
N SER A 5 22.03 -11.72 3.35
CA SER A 5 23.18 -11.01 3.91
C SER A 5 22.72 -10.08 5.05
N LEU A 6 23.60 -9.86 6.02
CA LEU A 6 23.31 -8.94 7.13
C LEU A 6 22.90 -7.56 6.63
N TRP A 7 23.50 -7.08 5.55
CA TRP A 7 23.14 -5.84 4.88
C TRP A 7 21.68 -5.83 4.38
N GLN A 8 21.23 -6.91 3.74
CA GLN A 8 19.86 -7.04 3.26
C GLN A 8 18.83 -7.02 4.40
N LEU A 9 19.14 -7.66 5.51
CA LEU A 9 18.31 -7.63 6.71
C LEU A 9 18.25 -6.24 7.33
N LEU A 10 19.39 -5.55 7.50
CA LEU A 10 19.45 -4.19 8.01
C LEU A 10 18.67 -3.23 7.13
N PHE A 11 18.84 -3.33 5.81
CA PHE A 11 18.07 -2.53 4.85
C PHE A 11 16.57 -2.76 4.99
N CYS A 12 16.13 -4.02 5.08
CA CYS A 12 14.72 -4.38 5.27
C CYS A 12 14.17 -3.76 6.57
N VAL A 13 14.88 -3.88 7.68
CA VAL A 13 14.51 -3.31 9.00
C VAL A 13 14.31 -1.80 8.91
N ILE A 14 15.27 -1.09 8.32
CA ILE A 14 15.20 0.38 8.19
C ILE A 14 14.01 0.78 7.31
N VAL A 15 13.87 0.16 6.12
CA VAL A 15 12.81 0.49 5.17
C VAL A 15 11.43 0.20 5.75
N VAL A 16 11.24 -0.96 6.39
CA VAL A 16 9.95 -1.31 6.99
C VAL A 16 9.61 -0.36 8.13
N THR A 17 10.57 -0.05 9.01
CA THR A 17 10.34 0.89 10.12
C THR A 17 9.90 2.26 9.60
N LEU A 18 10.60 2.82 8.62
CA LEU A 18 10.26 4.12 8.01
C LEU A 18 8.90 4.09 7.30
N ALA A 19 8.65 3.06 6.49
CA ALA A 19 7.40 2.93 5.75
C ALA A 19 6.18 2.78 6.67
N PHE A 20 6.33 2.04 7.77
CA PHE A 20 5.25 1.87 8.74
C PHE A 20 5.14 3.03 9.71
N ALA A 21 6.19 3.85 9.89
CA ALA A 21 6.08 5.16 10.53
C ALA A 21 5.20 6.11 9.67
N VAL A 22 5.41 6.13 8.34
CA VAL A 22 4.51 6.85 7.41
C VAL A 22 3.06 6.39 7.58
N ARG A 23 2.84 5.07 7.60
CA ARG A 23 1.50 4.50 7.75
C ARG A 23 0.85 4.83 9.10
N GLY A 24 1.60 4.77 10.18
CA GLY A 24 1.13 5.09 11.54
C GLY A 24 0.55 6.51 11.65
N GLY A 25 1.11 7.45 10.88
CA GLY A 25 0.64 8.83 10.82
C GLY A 25 -0.56 9.05 9.90
N THR A 26 -0.54 8.45 8.71
CA THR A 26 -1.53 8.71 7.65
C THR A 26 -2.67 7.68 7.61
N GLY A 27 -2.51 6.51 8.21
CA GLY A 27 -3.44 5.38 8.15
C GLY A 27 -3.30 4.51 6.89
N PHE A 28 -2.52 4.94 5.89
CA PHE A 28 -2.23 4.20 4.66
C PHE A 28 -0.82 4.56 4.15
N GLY A 29 -0.38 3.98 3.03
CA GLY A 29 0.89 4.39 2.40
C GLY A 29 2.12 3.57 2.80
N GLY A 30 2.06 2.75 3.85
CA GLY A 30 3.20 1.90 4.22
C GLY A 30 3.67 1.00 3.07
N GLY A 31 2.74 0.37 2.34
CA GLY A 31 3.07 -0.43 1.16
C GLY A 31 3.56 0.41 -0.02
N ALA A 32 3.05 1.62 -0.19
CA ALA A 32 3.49 2.52 -1.26
C ALA A 32 4.96 2.93 -1.12
N VAL A 33 5.46 2.99 0.12
CA VAL A 33 6.87 3.31 0.42
C VAL A 33 7.72 2.05 0.52
N ALA A 34 7.25 1.02 1.26
CA ALA A 34 8.03 -0.19 1.50
C ALA A 34 8.31 -0.98 0.21
N VAL A 35 7.30 -1.16 -0.66
CA VAL A 35 7.45 -2.02 -1.83
C VAL A 35 8.48 -1.49 -2.82
N PRO A 36 8.46 -0.22 -3.26
CA PRO A 36 9.47 0.28 -4.18
C PRO A 36 10.89 0.21 -3.61
N LEU A 37 11.07 0.55 -2.35
CA LEU A 37 12.38 0.53 -1.71
C LEU A 37 12.91 -0.90 -1.56
N LEU A 38 12.09 -1.83 -1.06
CA LEU A 38 12.50 -3.23 -0.93
C LEU A 38 12.73 -3.89 -2.29
N ALA A 39 12.00 -3.50 -3.34
CA ALA A 39 12.15 -4.02 -4.70
C ALA A 39 13.50 -3.61 -5.35
N LEU A 40 14.21 -2.63 -4.79
CA LEU A 40 15.59 -2.33 -5.19
C LEU A 40 16.56 -3.47 -4.84
N VAL A 41 16.28 -4.22 -3.78
CA VAL A 41 17.16 -5.29 -3.25
C VAL A 41 16.57 -6.68 -3.46
N PHE A 42 15.24 -6.81 -3.33
CA PHE A 42 14.53 -8.09 -3.42
C PHE A 42 13.63 -8.13 -4.67
N PRO A 43 13.35 -9.32 -5.23
CA PRO A 43 12.33 -9.46 -6.27
C PRO A 43 10.95 -8.98 -5.79
N VAL A 44 10.17 -8.40 -6.70
CA VAL A 44 8.82 -7.89 -6.40
C VAL A 44 7.91 -9.02 -5.87
N GLN A 45 8.06 -10.24 -6.41
CA GLN A 45 7.30 -11.42 -5.97
C GLN A 45 7.57 -11.83 -4.51
N VAL A 46 8.72 -11.50 -3.94
CA VAL A 46 9.04 -11.69 -2.52
C VAL A 46 8.54 -10.51 -1.70
N THR A 47 8.78 -9.30 -2.19
CA THR A 47 8.47 -8.05 -1.48
C THR A 47 6.97 -7.86 -1.28
N VAL A 48 6.18 -8.12 -2.33
CA VAL A 48 4.73 -7.86 -2.35
C VAL A 48 3.96 -8.72 -1.34
N PRO A 49 4.15 -10.05 -1.25
CA PRO A 49 3.52 -10.88 -0.22
C PRO A 49 3.90 -10.45 1.21
N VAL A 50 5.19 -10.18 1.47
CA VAL A 50 5.67 -9.71 2.78
C VAL A 50 4.95 -8.44 3.18
N VAL A 51 5.02 -7.40 2.37
CA VAL A 51 4.42 -6.09 2.68
C VAL A 51 2.90 -6.17 2.79
N THR A 52 2.25 -7.08 2.06
CA THR A 52 0.79 -7.29 2.16
C THR A 52 0.40 -7.81 3.55
N VAL A 53 1.12 -8.81 4.09
CA VAL A 53 0.89 -9.31 5.46
C VAL A 53 1.15 -8.22 6.49
N LEU A 54 2.26 -7.48 6.37
CA LEU A 54 2.59 -6.39 7.28
C LEU A 54 1.52 -5.28 7.27
N ASN A 55 1.01 -4.92 6.09
CA ASN A 55 -0.09 -3.97 5.94
C ASN A 55 -1.38 -4.49 6.58
N MET A 56 -1.71 -5.77 6.41
CA MET A 56 -2.89 -6.37 7.00
C MET A 56 -2.82 -6.33 8.54
N LEU A 57 -1.70 -6.76 9.12
CA LEU A 57 -1.50 -6.75 10.57
C LEU A 57 -1.58 -5.33 11.14
N SER A 58 -0.96 -4.34 10.49
CA SER A 58 -1.09 -2.95 10.87
C SER A 58 -2.54 -2.43 10.75
N SER A 59 -3.33 -2.97 9.82
CA SER A 59 -4.74 -2.60 9.65
C SER A 59 -5.64 -3.09 10.78
N ILE A 60 -5.35 -4.27 11.33
CA ILE A 60 -6.12 -4.86 12.43
C ILE A 60 -6.10 -3.93 13.65
N GLY A 61 -4.91 -3.45 14.03
CA GLY A 61 -4.76 -2.56 15.19
C GLY A 61 -5.53 -1.24 15.07
N HIS A 62 -5.65 -0.70 13.85
CA HIS A 62 -6.37 0.57 13.62
C HIS A 62 -7.88 0.36 13.40
N GLY A 63 -8.27 -0.77 12.78
CA GLY A 63 -9.68 -1.06 12.48
C GLY A 63 -10.52 -1.40 13.71
N ILE A 64 -9.94 -2.07 14.70
CA ILE A 64 -10.65 -2.47 15.92
C ILE A 64 -10.98 -1.27 16.81
N ALA A 65 -10.09 -0.26 16.87
CA ALA A 65 -10.25 0.87 17.77
C ALA A 65 -11.47 1.76 17.45
N ASP A 66 -11.81 1.90 16.16
CA ASP A 66 -12.82 2.88 15.69
C ASP A 66 -13.93 2.26 14.80
N TRP A 67 -14.22 0.96 14.94
CA TRP A 67 -15.16 0.23 14.07
C TRP A 67 -16.54 0.88 13.90
N ARG A 68 -17.03 1.63 14.90
CA ARG A 68 -18.30 2.35 14.86
C ARG A 68 -18.32 3.51 13.88
N ARG A 69 -17.15 4.00 13.44
CA ARG A 69 -17.00 5.12 12.49
C ARG A 69 -16.88 4.63 11.05
N ILE A 70 -16.95 3.32 10.81
CA ILE A 70 -16.88 2.73 9.47
C ILE A 70 -18.10 3.16 8.65
N VAL A 71 -17.87 3.71 7.48
CA VAL A 71 -18.94 4.06 6.55
C VAL A 71 -19.22 2.89 5.60
N TRP A 72 -19.98 1.90 6.10
CA TRP A 72 -20.30 0.66 5.39
C TRP A 72 -20.84 0.88 3.98
N ARG A 73 -21.63 1.94 3.76
CA ARG A 73 -22.14 2.31 2.43
C ARG A 73 -21.02 2.51 1.42
N GLN A 74 -19.89 3.07 1.82
CA GLN A 74 -18.74 3.26 0.92
C GLN A 74 -18.01 1.93 0.69
N ILE A 75 -17.89 1.09 1.72
CA ILE A 75 -17.29 -0.24 1.57
C ILE A 75 -18.04 -1.07 0.55
N TRP A 76 -19.37 -1.17 0.64
CA TRP A 76 -20.18 -1.92 -0.32
C TRP A 76 -20.12 -1.38 -1.76
N ARG A 77 -19.80 -0.10 -1.95
CA ARG A 77 -19.58 0.48 -3.28
C ARG A 77 -18.21 0.15 -3.88
N ILE A 78 -17.20 0.03 -3.03
CA ILE A 78 -15.80 -0.18 -3.41
C ILE A 78 -15.45 -1.67 -3.47
N LEU A 79 -15.94 -2.45 -2.55
CA LEU A 79 -15.49 -3.83 -2.32
C LEU A 79 -15.67 -4.74 -3.54
N PRO A 80 -16.84 -4.77 -4.24
CA PRO A 80 -17.00 -5.65 -5.39
C PRO A 80 -15.98 -5.36 -6.50
N GLY A 81 -15.86 -4.10 -6.91
CA GLY A 81 -14.88 -3.69 -7.92
C GLY A 81 -13.46 -4.01 -7.50
N SER A 82 -13.14 -3.79 -6.23
CA SER A 82 -11.79 -4.05 -5.71
C SER A 82 -11.45 -5.54 -5.66
N LEU A 83 -12.40 -6.40 -5.29
CA LEU A 83 -12.19 -7.86 -5.30
C LEU A 83 -11.99 -8.39 -6.73
N LEU A 84 -12.80 -7.94 -7.68
CA LEU A 84 -12.59 -8.26 -9.11
C LEU A 84 -11.20 -7.81 -9.57
N GLY A 85 -10.78 -6.61 -9.17
CA GLY A 85 -9.43 -6.12 -9.43
C GLY A 85 -8.34 -6.97 -8.78
N VAL A 86 -8.57 -7.46 -7.54
CA VAL A 86 -7.62 -8.35 -6.87
C VAL A 86 -7.44 -9.65 -7.65
N PHE A 87 -8.52 -10.29 -8.11
CA PHE A 87 -8.41 -11.51 -8.91
C PHE A 87 -7.70 -11.26 -10.25
N ALA A 88 -8.03 -10.17 -10.94
CA ALA A 88 -7.34 -9.78 -12.16
C ALA A 88 -5.84 -9.52 -11.93
N GLY A 89 -5.51 -8.83 -10.84
CA GLY A 89 -4.12 -8.57 -10.47
C GLY A 89 -3.33 -9.82 -10.07
N LEU A 90 -3.95 -10.77 -9.35
CA LEU A 90 -3.35 -12.08 -9.04
C LEU A 90 -3.09 -12.89 -10.32
N TYR A 91 -4.04 -12.91 -11.25
CA TYR A 91 -3.87 -13.54 -12.53
C TYR A 91 -2.71 -12.90 -13.33
N LEU A 92 -2.63 -11.59 -13.40
CA LEU A 92 -1.52 -10.88 -14.04
C LEU A 92 -0.18 -11.20 -13.35
N LEU A 93 -0.14 -11.20 -12.02
CA LEU A 93 1.06 -11.52 -11.25
C LEU A 93 1.60 -12.93 -11.55
N SER A 94 0.70 -13.88 -11.81
CA SER A 94 1.08 -15.26 -12.18
C SER A 94 1.63 -15.40 -13.60
N ARG A 95 1.45 -14.38 -14.45
CA ARG A 95 1.83 -14.39 -15.87
C ARG A 95 2.99 -13.46 -16.23
N ILE A 96 3.26 -12.46 -15.40
CA ILE A 96 4.27 -11.45 -15.67
C ILE A 96 5.59 -11.82 -15.01
N ASP A 97 6.66 -11.76 -15.80
CA ASP A 97 8.01 -11.96 -15.29
C ASP A 97 8.44 -10.88 -14.28
N PRO A 98 9.40 -11.18 -13.37
CA PRO A 98 9.87 -10.26 -12.35
C PRO A 98 10.38 -8.92 -12.87
N ARG A 99 11.12 -8.92 -13.99
CA ARG A 99 11.72 -7.69 -14.54
C ARG A 99 10.70 -6.69 -15.07
N PRO A 100 9.78 -7.05 -16.00
CA PRO A 100 8.70 -6.15 -16.43
C PRO A 100 7.84 -5.65 -15.25
N LEU A 101 7.59 -6.51 -14.26
CA LEU A 101 6.82 -6.15 -13.07
C LEU A 101 7.53 -5.06 -12.24
N GLY A 102 8.85 -5.16 -12.05
CA GLY A 102 9.65 -4.14 -11.37
C GLY A 102 9.63 -2.80 -12.08
N ARG A 103 9.74 -2.79 -13.42
CA ARG A 103 9.65 -1.56 -14.23
C ARG A 103 8.25 -0.95 -14.17
N ALA A 104 7.20 -1.77 -14.27
CA ALA A 104 5.82 -1.31 -14.13
C ALA A 104 5.55 -0.69 -12.74
N LEU A 105 6.09 -1.28 -11.68
CA LEU A 105 6.08 -0.69 -10.34
C LEU A 105 6.79 0.67 -10.33
N GLY A 106 7.96 0.78 -10.93
CA GLY A 106 8.70 2.04 -11.02
C GLY A 106 7.90 3.14 -11.71
N VAL A 107 7.31 2.84 -12.87
CA VAL A 107 6.44 3.78 -13.61
C VAL A 107 5.24 4.20 -12.77
N PHE A 108 4.55 3.25 -12.13
CA PHE A 108 3.41 3.54 -11.27
C PHE A 108 3.79 4.47 -10.10
N VAL A 109 4.93 4.18 -9.45
CA VAL A 109 5.40 4.95 -8.29
C VAL A 109 5.80 6.37 -8.67
N VAL A 110 6.48 6.56 -9.81
CA VAL A 110 6.82 7.89 -10.34
C VAL A 110 5.55 8.66 -10.68
N ALA A 111 4.60 8.06 -11.41
CA ALA A 111 3.34 8.69 -11.74
C ALA A 111 2.55 9.11 -10.48
N TYR A 112 2.54 8.24 -9.46
CA TYR A 112 1.92 8.56 -8.19
C TYR A 112 2.61 9.70 -7.44
N ALA A 113 3.93 9.71 -7.39
CA ALA A 113 4.69 10.78 -6.75
C ALA A 113 4.45 12.14 -7.43
N LEU A 114 4.42 12.17 -8.77
CA LEU A 114 4.06 13.36 -9.54
C LEU A 114 2.63 13.81 -9.24
N TYR A 115 1.68 12.87 -9.18
CA TYR A 115 0.31 13.16 -8.80
C TYR A 115 0.23 13.82 -7.42
N VAL A 116 0.94 13.30 -6.41
CA VAL A 116 0.98 13.87 -5.05
C VAL A 116 1.51 15.31 -5.06
N ILE A 117 2.58 15.57 -5.82
CA ILE A 117 3.19 16.90 -5.92
C ILE A 117 2.24 17.91 -6.60
N ILE A 118 1.61 17.51 -7.71
CA ILE A 118 0.74 18.39 -8.52
C ILE A 118 -0.60 18.60 -7.83
N SER A 119 -1.14 17.57 -7.14
CA SER A 119 -2.48 17.62 -6.52
C SER A 119 -2.46 18.20 -5.10
N ALA A 120 -1.32 18.73 -4.64
CA ALA A 120 -1.15 19.22 -3.28
C ALA A 120 -2.29 20.21 -2.90
N GLY A 121 -3.14 19.79 -1.97
CA GLY A 121 -4.25 20.60 -1.44
C GLY A 121 -5.53 20.64 -2.28
N ARG A 122 -5.59 19.94 -3.42
CA ARG A 122 -6.83 19.89 -4.25
C ARG A 122 -7.60 18.62 -3.96
N THR A 123 -8.82 18.76 -3.42
CA THR A 123 -9.76 17.64 -3.32
C THR A 123 -10.59 17.57 -4.61
N PRO A 124 -10.56 16.45 -5.34
CA PRO A 124 -11.36 16.31 -6.55
C PRO A 124 -12.86 16.42 -6.19
N SER A 125 -13.58 17.29 -6.86
CA SER A 125 -15.03 17.36 -6.76
C SER A 125 -15.65 16.50 -7.85
N ILE A 126 -16.29 15.41 -7.46
CA ILE A 126 -16.93 14.48 -8.38
C ILE A 126 -18.46 14.72 -8.31
N PRO A 127 -19.12 15.06 -9.43
CA PRO A 127 -20.59 15.16 -9.47
C PRO A 127 -21.25 13.86 -9.00
N GLY A 128 -22.36 13.94 -8.26
CA GLY A 128 -23.01 12.78 -7.64
C GLY A 128 -23.33 11.62 -8.61
N ARG A 129 -23.70 11.95 -9.86
CA ARG A 129 -23.97 10.97 -10.93
C ARG A 129 -22.75 10.14 -11.31
N TRP A 130 -21.55 10.65 -11.13
CA TRP A 130 -20.29 9.96 -11.46
C TRP A 130 -19.67 9.22 -10.27
N MET A 131 -20.21 9.37 -9.07
CA MET A 131 -19.65 8.74 -7.87
C MET A 131 -19.59 7.22 -7.95
N LEU A 132 -20.63 6.56 -8.50
CA LEU A 132 -20.65 5.11 -8.61
C LEU A 132 -19.71 4.59 -9.71
N PRO A 133 -19.71 5.12 -10.95
CA PRO A 133 -18.71 4.75 -11.95
C PRO A 133 -17.26 4.98 -11.49
N VAL A 134 -16.99 6.11 -10.87
CA VAL A 134 -15.65 6.42 -10.35
C VAL A 134 -15.28 5.43 -9.23
N ALA A 135 -16.19 5.10 -8.31
CA ALA A 135 -15.96 4.07 -7.31
C ALA A 135 -15.58 2.73 -7.95
N ALA A 136 -16.32 2.29 -8.96
CA ALA A 136 -16.09 1.01 -9.65
C ALA A 136 -14.70 0.99 -10.33
N VAL A 137 -14.38 2.02 -11.12
CA VAL A 137 -13.11 2.10 -11.87
C VAL A 137 -11.92 2.23 -10.93
N THR A 138 -11.98 3.16 -9.96
CA THR A 138 -10.88 3.37 -9.02
C THR A 138 -10.67 2.17 -8.11
N SER A 139 -11.74 1.51 -7.67
CA SER A 139 -11.63 0.32 -6.83
C SER A 139 -11.09 -0.88 -7.59
N PHE A 140 -11.53 -1.11 -8.84
CA PHE A 140 -10.97 -2.14 -9.70
C PHE A 140 -9.47 -1.91 -9.94
N ALA A 141 -9.09 -0.71 -10.37
CA ALA A 141 -7.69 -0.33 -10.56
C ALA A 141 -6.86 -0.49 -9.27
N ALA A 142 -7.44 -0.09 -8.12
CA ALA A 142 -6.80 -0.26 -6.82
C ALA A 142 -6.63 -1.74 -6.44
N GLY A 143 -7.57 -2.61 -6.79
CA GLY A 143 -7.46 -4.05 -6.62
C GLY A 143 -6.31 -4.64 -7.42
N VAL A 144 -6.22 -4.31 -8.72
CA VAL A 144 -5.12 -4.74 -9.61
C VAL A 144 -3.78 -4.25 -9.08
N VAL A 145 -3.63 -2.94 -8.89
CA VAL A 145 -2.40 -2.31 -8.39
C VAL A 145 -2.00 -2.87 -7.02
N GLY A 146 -2.97 -3.08 -6.13
CA GLY A 146 -2.70 -3.64 -4.82
C GLY A 146 -2.18 -5.07 -4.85
N SER A 147 -2.63 -5.88 -5.81
CA SER A 147 -2.16 -7.27 -5.98
C SER A 147 -0.79 -7.33 -6.66
N LEU A 148 -0.52 -6.43 -7.61
CA LEU A 148 0.77 -6.36 -8.28
C LEU A 148 1.86 -5.71 -7.41
N PHE A 149 1.49 -4.72 -6.59
CA PHE A 149 2.43 -3.83 -5.91
C PHE A 149 2.19 -3.72 -4.39
N GLY A 150 1.60 -4.74 -3.77
CA GLY A 150 1.63 -4.95 -2.32
C GLY A 150 1.06 -3.84 -1.44
N GLY A 151 -0.09 -3.26 -1.80
CA GLY A 151 -0.73 -2.24 -0.96
C GLY A 151 -0.42 -0.81 -1.37
N ALA A 152 0.26 -0.58 -2.49
CA ALA A 152 0.39 0.73 -3.12
C ALA A 152 -0.96 1.29 -3.67
N ALA A 153 -2.06 0.57 -3.43
CA ALA A 153 -3.42 0.94 -3.85
C ALA A 153 -4.07 2.05 -3.00
N GLY A 154 -3.52 2.34 -1.81
CA GLY A 154 -4.07 3.34 -0.90
C GLY A 154 -4.44 4.68 -1.56
N PRO A 155 -3.57 5.23 -2.39
CA PRO A 155 -3.83 6.47 -3.12
C PRO A 155 -5.09 6.45 -3.99
N LEU A 156 -5.34 5.35 -4.70
CA LEU A 156 -6.51 5.22 -5.58
C LEU A 156 -7.82 5.24 -4.78
N TYR A 157 -7.83 4.59 -3.61
CA TYR A 157 -8.96 4.69 -2.69
C TYR A 157 -9.10 6.08 -2.09
N ALA A 158 -7.97 6.74 -1.78
CA ALA A 158 -7.96 8.07 -1.22
C ALA A 158 -8.61 9.09 -2.18
N ILE A 159 -8.39 8.98 -3.49
CA ILE A 159 -9.03 9.83 -4.49
C ILE A 159 -10.56 9.74 -4.38
N TYR A 160 -11.11 8.53 -4.36
CA TYR A 160 -12.56 8.33 -4.28
C TYR A 160 -13.12 8.76 -2.91
N LEU A 161 -12.49 8.32 -1.80
CA LEU A 161 -13.00 8.60 -0.46
C LEU A 161 -12.89 10.08 -0.09
N ASN A 162 -11.89 10.81 -0.60
CA ASN A 162 -11.80 12.26 -0.48
C ASN A 162 -12.94 12.95 -1.23
N ALA A 163 -13.25 12.49 -2.45
CA ALA A 163 -14.38 13.01 -3.20
C ALA A 163 -15.75 12.71 -2.52
N ALA A 164 -15.82 11.63 -1.74
CA ALA A 164 -16.99 11.31 -0.91
C ALA A 164 -17.09 12.20 0.35
N ARG A 165 -16.15 13.14 0.58
CA ARG A 165 -16.12 14.12 1.66
C ARG A 165 -16.28 13.52 3.06
N LEU A 166 -15.64 12.40 3.31
CA LEU A 166 -15.64 11.77 4.64
C LEU A 166 -14.78 12.59 5.61
N GLY A 167 -15.22 12.69 6.87
CA GLY A 167 -14.38 13.24 7.94
C GLY A 167 -13.12 12.39 8.15
N LYS A 168 -12.04 12.99 8.68
CA LYS A 168 -10.72 12.34 8.82
C LYS A 168 -10.76 10.94 9.44
N ASP A 169 -11.51 10.80 10.54
CA ASP A 169 -11.61 9.52 11.25
C ASP A 169 -12.38 8.47 10.44
N ALA A 170 -13.54 8.86 9.87
CA ALA A 170 -14.35 7.98 9.02
C ALA A 170 -13.59 7.55 7.76
N PHE A 171 -12.83 8.46 7.14
CA PHE A 171 -11.95 8.16 6.03
C PHE A 171 -10.90 7.12 6.41
N ARG A 172 -10.15 7.36 7.49
CA ARG A 172 -9.06 6.49 7.96
C ARG A 172 -9.56 5.08 8.24
N VAL A 173 -10.66 4.94 8.99
CA VAL A 173 -11.21 3.63 9.35
C VAL A 173 -11.79 2.92 8.14
N THR A 174 -12.51 3.62 7.26
CA THR A 174 -13.11 3.04 6.06
C THR A 174 -12.05 2.52 5.09
N ILE A 175 -10.99 3.30 4.80
CA ILE A 175 -9.89 2.87 3.92
C ILE A 175 -9.13 1.68 4.52
N THR A 176 -8.88 1.70 5.83
CA THR A 176 -8.19 0.61 6.53
C THR A 176 -9.01 -0.68 6.48
N THR A 177 -10.33 -0.60 6.62
CA THR A 177 -11.25 -1.75 6.53
C THR A 177 -11.27 -2.34 5.12
N VAL A 178 -11.34 -1.51 4.07
CA VAL A 178 -11.25 -1.98 2.68
C VAL A 178 -9.91 -2.68 2.44
N MET A 179 -8.81 -2.10 2.92
CA MET A 179 -7.47 -2.69 2.80
C MET A 179 -7.33 -4.01 3.56
N LEU A 180 -8.06 -4.18 4.68
CA LEU A 180 -8.09 -5.43 5.42
C LEU A 180 -8.74 -6.55 4.60
N PHE A 181 -9.95 -6.32 4.06
CA PHE A 181 -10.64 -7.30 3.20
C PHE A 181 -9.81 -7.68 1.99
N GLN A 182 -9.22 -6.70 1.32
CA GLN A 182 -8.34 -6.96 0.19
C GLN A 182 -7.06 -7.69 0.59
N GLY A 183 -6.48 -7.34 1.74
CA GLY A 183 -5.29 -8.00 2.27
C GLY A 183 -5.53 -9.49 2.48
N LEU A 184 -6.65 -9.86 3.10
CA LEU A 184 -7.05 -11.26 3.29
C LEU A 184 -7.18 -12.00 1.95
N THR A 185 -7.89 -11.41 0.99
CA THR A 185 -8.08 -12.02 -0.35
C THR A 185 -6.75 -12.18 -1.08
N ARG A 186 -5.86 -11.17 -1.02
CA ARG A 186 -4.53 -11.24 -1.65
C ARG A 186 -3.64 -12.27 -0.99
N ILE A 187 -3.61 -12.35 0.34
CA ILE A 187 -2.81 -13.36 1.06
C ILE A 187 -3.25 -14.75 0.65
N ALA A 188 -4.57 -15.02 0.62
CA ALA A 188 -5.09 -16.29 0.13
C ALA A 188 -4.62 -16.58 -1.30
N GLY A 189 -4.71 -15.59 -2.21
CA GLY A 189 -4.22 -15.73 -3.57
C GLY A 189 -2.70 -15.96 -3.67
N TYR A 190 -1.89 -15.27 -2.88
CA TYR A 190 -0.44 -15.48 -2.87
C TYR A 190 -0.04 -16.85 -2.31
N VAL A 191 -0.81 -17.38 -1.34
CA VAL A 191 -0.63 -18.77 -0.87
C VAL A 191 -0.89 -19.75 -2.00
N THR A 192 -1.98 -19.61 -2.75
CA THR A 192 -2.29 -20.51 -3.89
C THR A 192 -1.27 -20.38 -5.03
N LEU A 193 -0.61 -19.23 -5.18
CA LEU A 193 0.47 -19.03 -6.15
C LEU A 193 1.85 -19.49 -5.63
N GLY A 194 1.95 -20.01 -4.39
CA GLY A 194 3.20 -20.50 -3.82
C GLY A 194 4.24 -19.41 -3.51
N LEU A 195 3.80 -18.14 -3.33
CA LEU A 195 4.71 -17.02 -3.13
C LEU A 195 5.26 -16.90 -1.68
N TYR A 196 4.77 -17.72 -0.75
CA TYR A 196 5.28 -17.77 0.63
C TYR A 196 6.31 -18.90 0.77
N ASP A 197 7.43 -18.77 0.07
CA ASP A 197 8.60 -19.65 0.22
C ASP A 197 9.40 -19.33 1.49
N GLY A 198 10.43 -20.13 1.77
CA GLY A 198 11.27 -19.97 2.97
C GLY A 198 11.95 -18.59 3.05
N ARG A 199 12.30 -17.98 1.90
CA ARG A 199 12.90 -16.65 1.85
C ARG A 199 11.88 -15.54 2.20
N THR A 200 10.68 -15.66 1.66
CA THR A 200 9.57 -14.75 1.95
C THR A 200 9.17 -14.81 3.43
N LEU A 201 9.09 -16.03 4.00
CA LEU A 201 8.75 -16.23 5.42
C LEU A 201 9.85 -15.68 6.36
N LEU A 202 11.11 -15.83 6.01
CA LEU A 202 12.23 -15.32 6.80
C LEU A 202 12.23 -13.78 6.81
N LEU A 203 12.03 -13.13 5.65
CA LEU A 203 11.89 -11.69 5.56
C LEU A 203 10.66 -11.18 6.33
N LEU A 204 9.54 -11.90 6.26
CA LEU A 204 8.34 -11.59 7.01
C LEU A 204 8.61 -11.61 8.52
N GLY A 205 9.25 -12.68 9.01
CA GLY A 205 9.61 -12.83 10.43
C GLY A 205 10.51 -11.69 10.94
N ALA A 206 11.51 -11.30 10.15
CA ALA A 206 12.41 -10.19 10.48
C ALA A 206 11.69 -8.82 10.46
N ALA A 207 10.71 -8.64 9.56
CA ALA A 207 10.00 -7.38 9.40
C ALA A 207 8.85 -7.17 10.41
N LEU A 208 8.27 -8.25 10.98
CA LEU A 208 7.14 -8.18 11.89
C LEU A 208 7.33 -7.25 13.09
N PRO A 209 8.41 -7.36 13.89
CA PRO A 209 8.62 -6.46 15.02
C PRO A 209 8.75 -4.99 14.60
N MET A 210 9.26 -4.75 13.38
CA MET A 210 9.47 -3.40 12.86
C MET A 210 8.17 -2.68 12.50
N VAL A 211 7.12 -3.43 12.15
CA VAL A 211 5.78 -2.84 11.91
C VAL A 211 5.23 -2.22 13.18
N ILE A 212 5.38 -2.90 14.31
CA ILE A 212 4.90 -2.41 15.61
C ILE A 212 5.69 -1.15 16.00
N ALA A 213 7.03 -1.25 15.97
CA ALA A 213 7.93 -0.14 16.28
C ALA A 213 7.68 1.07 15.35
N GLY A 214 7.63 0.85 14.03
CA GLY A 214 7.40 1.90 13.04
C GLY A 214 6.04 2.56 13.21
N SER A 215 4.96 1.77 13.34
CA SER A 215 3.61 2.31 13.52
C SER A 215 3.47 3.15 14.80
N TRP A 216 4.09 2.71 15.89
CA TRP A 216 4.11 3.44 17.15
C TRP A 216 4.90 4.75 17.06
N LEU A 217 6.10 4.70 16.45
CA LEU A 217 6.91 5.89 16.19
C LEU A 217 6.15 6.89 15.31
N GLY A 218 5.55 6.41 14.23
CA GLY A 218 4.80 7.24 13.29
C GLY A 218 3.60 7.94 13.93
N ALA A 219 2.85 7.23 14.76
CA ALA A 219 1.73 7.80 15.49
C ALA A 219 2.14 8.94 16.45
N ARG A 220 3.38 8.90 16.98
CA ARG A 220 3.94 9.94 17.84
C ARG A 220 4.55 11.11 17.05
N LEU A 221 5.37 10.81 16.04
CA LEU A 221 6.12 11.81 15.28
C LEU A 221 5.23 12.68 14.40
N VAL A 222 4.24 12.08 13.71
CA VAL A 222 3.37 12.82 12.76
C VAL A 222 2.49 13.87 13.44
N ARG A 223 2.29 13.79 14.76
CA ARG A 223 1.60 14.85 15.52
C ARG A 223 2.32 16.19 15.51
N HIS A 224 3.62 16.19 15.22
CA HIS A 224 4.50 17.37 15.31
C HIS A 224 5.08 17.81 13.96
N ILE A 225 4.81 17.07 12.88
CA ILE A 225 5.35 17.34 11.54
C ILE A 225 4.26 17.95 10.65
N ASP A 226 4.62 18.98 9.89
CA ASP A 226 3.76 19.51 8.83
C ASP A 226 3.47 18.43 7.78
N LEU A 227 2.19 18.13 7.61
CA LEU A 227 1.72 17.10 6.70
C LEU A 227 2.15 17.36 5.24
N GLN A 228 2.28 18.63 4.84
CA GLN A 228 2.72 18.98 3.49
C GLN A 228 4.21 18.66 3.28
N LEU A 229 5.05 19.02 4.25
CA LEU A 229 6.48 18.71 4.21
C LEU A 229 6.71 17.20 4.21
N PHE A 230 5.96 16.48 5.04
CA PHE A 230 6.01 15.03 5.12
C PHE A 230 5.62 14.36 3.77
N ASN A 231 4.51 14.78 3.15
CA ASN A 231 4.07 14.24 1.86
C ASN A 231 5.08 14.54 0.74
N ARG A 232 5.73 15.72 0.76
CA ARG A 232 6.79 16.05 -0.18
C ARG A 232 8.02 15.16 -0.01
N ALA A 233 8.45 14.92 1.23
CA ALA A 233 9.58 14.01 1.51
C ALA A 233 9.29 12.59 1.01
N VAL A 234 8.10 12.07 1.28
CA VAL A 234 7.64 10.78 0.75
C VAL A 234 7.64 10.77 -0.77
N ALA A 235 7.14 11.82 -1.42
CA ALA A 235 7.11 11.90 -2.88
C ALA A 235 8.54 11.91 -3.49
N VAL A 236 9.51 12.58 -2.88
CA VAL A 236 10.92 12.55 -3.31
C VAL A 236 11.49 11.14 -3.21
N VAL A 237 11.26 10.46 -2.08
CA VAL A 237 11.71 9.06 -1.91
C VAL A 237 11.10 8.14 -2.97
N LEU A 238 9.81 8.33 -3.29
CA LEU A 238 9.12 7.59 -4.32
C LEU A 238 9.66 7.89 -5.72
N LEU A 239 9.97 9.14 -6.04
CA LEU A 239 10.59 9.51 -7.32
C LEU A 239 11.95 8.84 -7.50
N VAL A 240 12.80 8.91 -6.48
CA VAL A 240 14.14 8.30 -6.54
C VAL A 240 14.05 6.78 -6.66
N SER A 241 13.25 6.13 -5.81
CA SER A 241 13.12 4.66 -5.85
C SER A 241 12.44 4.16 -7.13
N GLY A 242 11.40 4.87 -7.60
CA GLY A 242 10.71 4.53 -8.84
C GLY A 242 11.60 4.70 -10.07
N SER A 243 12.36 5.79 -10.15
CA SER A 243 13.33 5.99 -11.24
C SER A 243 14.43 4.91 -11.24
N ALA A 244 14.94 4.54 -10.07
CA ALA A 244 15.91 3.47 -9.95
C ALA A 244 15.36 2.10 -10.39
N LEU A 245 14.06 1.81 -10.13
CA LEU A 245 13.40 0.58 -10.60
C LEU A 245 13.18 0.55 -12.11
N ILE A 246 12.96 1.70 -12.75
CA ILE A 246 12.80 1.77 -14.21
C ILE A 246 14.13 1.48 -14.91
N LEU A 247 15.23 1.95 -14.32
CA LEU A 247 16.58 1.79 -14.88
C LEU A 247 17.20 0.41 -14.63
N LYS A 248 16.65 -0.37 -13.70
CA LYS A 248 17.08 -1.72 -13.35
C LYS A 248 16.50 -2.76 -14.33
#